data_3c37e87eee1e82dfd80c0487b3dbf4db
#
_entry.id   3c37e87eee1e82dfd80c0487b3dbf4db
#
_cell.length_a   1.000
_cell.length_b   1.000
_cell.length_c   1.000
_cell.angle_alpha   90.00
_cell.angle_beta   90.00
_cell.angle_gamma   90.00
#
_symmetry.space_group_name_H-M   'P 1'
#
loop_
_entity.id
_entity.type
_entity.pdbx_description
1 polymer ?
#
loop_
_entity_poly.entity_id
_entity_poly.type
_entity_poly.pdbx_seq_one_letter_code
_entity_poly.pdbx_strand_id
1 'polypeptide(L)'
;MDISNQKNHPQQIIPEPGQLVEVRRRQWIVVEVSSSQLPPPSSQQHLITLSSIDEDGLGELLEVIWEIEPGAQVIERAGLPSITGLDDSDTLEAFLDAVRWGAVTKADHRNFLQAPFRSGVSIEDFQLDPLVRAIDMARVNLLIADDVGLGKTIEAGLIIQEMLLRHRARTVLIVCPASLQEKWRVEMLEKFGLEFQIVDTAYIKRLRRERGIHANPWTSHPRLITSMDWAKSGEGLRSMRDVLPLKPSESPQII
;
A
#
# COMPACT_ATOMS: atom_id res chain seq x y z
N MET A 1 -45.49 5.41 -40.33
CA MET A 1 -44.27 6.15 -39.93
C MET A 1 -43.72 5.47 -38.69
N ASP A 2 -42.85 4.52 -38.93
CA ASP A 2 -42.25 3.67 -37.93
C ASP A 2 -40.93 4.32 -37.51
N ILE A 3 -40.85 4.79 -36.28
CA ILE A 3 -39.62 5.32 -35.71
C ILE A 3 -39.13 4.27 -34.70
N SER A 4 -38.47 3.25 -35.24
CA SER A 4 -37.68 2.32 -34.44
C SER A 4 -36.36 3.00 -34.03
N ASN A 5 -36.37 3.54 -32.82
CA ASN A 5 -35.20 4.13 -32.19
C ASN A 5 -34.35 2.98 -31.61
N GLN A 6 -33.53 2.35 -32.44
CA GLN A 6 -32.47 1.45 -31.98
C GLN A 6 -31.39 2.31 -31.31
N LYS A 7 -31.40 2.34 -29.98
CA LYS A 7 -30.25 2.77 -29.22
C LYS A 7 -29.10 1.79 -29.47
N ASN A 8 -28.19 2.15 -30.38
CA ASN A 8 -26.89 1.51 -30.48
C ASN A 8 -26.15 1.71 -29.13
N HIS A 9 -26.20 0.72 -28.27
CA HIS A 9 -25.20 0.59 -27.21
C HIS A 9 -23.87 0.26 -27.92
N PRO A 10 -22.79 1.03 -27.70
CA PRO A 10 -21.49 0.62 -28.20
C PRO A 10 -21.21 -0.77 -27.63
N GLN A 11 -20.84 -1.72 -28.49
CA GLN A 11 -20.41 -3.04 -28.05
C GLN A 11 -19.22 -2.85 -27.11
N GLN A 12 -19.47 -3.08 -25.86
CA GLN A 12 -18.43 -2.97 -24.82
C GLN A 12 -17.44 -4.12 -25.09
N ILE A 13 -16.20 -3.77 -25.40
CA ILE A 13 -15.13 -4.76 -25.65
C ILE A 13 -14.93 -5.54 -24.35
N ILE A 14 -15.09 -6.86 -24.41
CA ILE A 14 -14.83 -7.73 -23.26
C ILE A 14 -13.32 -7.81 -23.07
N PRO A 15 -12.80 -7.51 -21.88
CA PRO A 15 -11.38 -7.56 -21.63
C PRO A 15 -10.87 -9.01 -21.49
N GLU A 16 -9.59 -9.19 -21.75
CA GLU A 16 -8.89 -10.46 -21.61
C GLU A 16 -8.05 -10.47 -20.30
N PRO A 17 -7.78 -11.64 -19.71
CA PRO A 17 -6.88 -11.74 -18.56
C PRO A 17 -5.54 -11.06 -18.83
N GLY A 18 -5.05 -10.27 -17.85
CA GLY A 18 -3.84 -9.48 -17.94
C GLY A 18 -4.02 -8.08 -18.54
N GLN A 19 -5.18 -7.71 -19.04
CA GLN A 19 -5.44 -6.36 -19.54
C GLN A 19 -5.66 -5.37 -18.41
N LEU A 20 -5.23 -4.12 -18.68
CA LEU A 20 -5.52 -2.99 -17.81
C LEU A 20 -6.88 -2.41 -18.14
N VAL A 21 -7.71 -2.26 -17.13
CA VAL A 21 -9.06 -1.72 -17.25
C VAL A 21 -9.29 -0.60 -16.23
N GLU A 22 -10.16 0.32 -16.55
CA GLU A 22 -10.68 1.30 -15.61
C GLU A 22 -12.09 0.88 -15.19
N VAL A 23 -12.28 0.73 -13.86
CA VAL A 23 -13.57 0.45 -13.23
C VAL A 23 -13.72 1.35 -12.01
N ARG A 24 -14.83 2.07 -11.88
CA ARG A 24 -15.11 2.99 -10.78
C ARG A 24 -14.02 4.06 -10.59
N ARG A 25 -13.43 4.54 -11.69
CA ARG A 25 -12.33 5.53 -11.73
C ARG A 25 -11.04 5.05 -11.06
N ARG A 26 -10.83 3.74 -10.97
CA ARG A 26 -9.60 3.11 -10.52
C ARG A 26 -9.08 2.18 -11.59
N GLN A 27 -7.77 1.95 -11.57
CA GLN A 27 -7.12 1.05 -12.50
C GLN A 27 -6.98 -0.35 -11.92
N TRP A 28 -7.30 -1.33 -12.74
CA TRP A 28 -7.32 -2.74 -12.35
C TRP A 28 -6.69 -3.60 -13.44
N ILE A 29 -6.09 -4.72 -13.02
CA ILE A 29 -5.68 -5.79 -13.93
C ILE A 29 -6.73 -6.88 -13.91
N VAL A 30 -7.13 -7.34 -15.09
CA VAL A 30 -8.03 -8.47 -15.23
C VAL A 30 -7.31 -9.76 -14.83
N VAL A 31 -7.84 -10.46 -13.83
CA VAL A 31 -7.30 -11.73 -13.35
C VAL A 31 -7.98 -12.89 -14.07
N GLU A 32 -9.31 -12.86 -14.13
CA GLU A 32 -10.12 -13.94 -14.69
C GLU A 32 -11.37 -13.39 -15.35
N VAL A 33 -11.81 -14.04 -16.41
CA VAL A 33 -13.06 -13.74 -17.12
C VAL A 33 -13.89 -15.01 -17.22
N SER A 34 -15.08 -14.99 -16.62
CA SER A 34 -16.01 -16.11 -16.63
C SER A 34 -17.30 -15.69 -17.35
N SER A 35 -17.74 -16.46 -18.35
CA SER A 35 -18.99 -16.18 -19.07
C SER A 35 -20.16 -16.89 -18.43
N SER A 36 -21.32 -16.20 -18.34
CA SER A 36 -22.52 -16.83 -17.85
C SER A 36 -23.12 -17.76 -18.92
N GLN A 37 -23.60 -18.91 -18.49
CA GLN A 37 -24.32 -19.88 -19.35
C GLN A 37 -25.83 -19.68 -19.24
N LEU A 38 -26.32 -18.45 -19.36
CA LEU A 38 -27.75 -18.19 -19.34
C LEU A 38 -28.41 -18.63 -20.66
N PRO A 39 -29.56 -19.31 -20.61
CA PRO A 39 -30.25 -19.72 -21.84
C PRO A 39 -30.82 -18.51 -22.60
N PRO A 40 -30.90 -18.57 -23.94
CA PRO A 40 -31.56 -17.53 -24.73
C PRO A 40 -33.00 -17.26 -24.29
N PRO A 41 -33.51 -16.01 -24.27
CA PRO A 41 -33.00 -14.82 -24.98
C PRO A 41 -32.10 -13.87 -24.15
N SER A 42 -31.56 -14.30 -23.04
CA SER A 42 -30.71 -13.46 -22.22
C SER A 42 -29.37 -13.15 -22.93
N SER A 43 -28.93 -11.90 -22.86
CA SER A 43 -27.60 -11.52 -23.33
C SER A 43 -26.53 -12.19 -22.47
N GLN A 44 -25.51 -12.70 -23.13
CA GLN A 44 -24.35 -13.28 -22.42
C GLN A 44 -23.73 -12.21 -21.52
N GLN A 45 -23.47 -12.55 -20.27
CA GLN A 45 -22.84 -11.67 -19.28
C GLN A 45 -21.49 -12.26 -18.87
N HIS A 46 -20.54 -11.38 -18.59
CA HIS A 46 -19.20 -11.78 -18.17
C HIS A 46 -18.93 -11.29 -16.76
N LEU A 47 -18.66 -12.24 -15.86
CA LEU A 47 -18.13 -11.95 -14.54
C LEU A 47 -16.61 -11.82 -14.66
N ILE A 48 -16.08 -10.66 -14.29
CA ILE A 48 -14.66 -10.35 -14.37
C ILE A 48 -14.11 -10.13 -12.98
N THR A 49 -13.08 -10.89 -12.65
CA THR A 49 -12.30 -10.72 -11.44
C THR A 49 -11.14 -9.78 -11.73
N LEU A 50 -11.06 -8.71 -10.98
CA LEU A 50 -10.11 -7.62 -11.12
C LEU A 50 -9.18 -7.58 -9.90
N SER A 51 -7.91 -7.26 -10.12
CA SER A 51 -6.94 -7.01 -9.04
C SER A 51 -6.49 -5.55 -9.09
N SER A 52 -6.57 -4.87 -7.95
CA SER A 52 -6.14 -3.48 -7.84
C SER A 52 -4.64 -3.34 -8.01
N ILE A 53 -4.23 -2.30 -8.76
CA ILE A 53 -2.83 -1.87 -8.91
C ILE A 53 -2.54 -0.57 -8.15
N ASP A 54 -3.55 0.02 -7.53
CA ASP A 54 -3.38 1.22 -6.71
C ASP A 54 -2.58 0.91 -5.44
N GLU A 55 -1.69 1.82 -5.05
CA GLU A 55 -0.83 1.64 -3.86
C GLU A 55 -1.63 1.40 -2.57
N ASP A 56 -2.81 2.03 -2.45
CA ASP A 56 -3.68 1.95 -1.28
C ASP A 56 -4.48 0.64 -1.18
N GLY A 57 -4.50 -0.16 -2.23
CA GLY A 57 -5.28 -1.40 -2.31
C GLY A 57 -4.63 -2.48 -3.18
N LEU A 58 -3.30 -2.48 -3.28
CA LEU A 58 -2.58 -3.41 -4.14
C LEU A 58 -2.95 -4.88 -3.85
N GLY A 59 -3.48 -5.56 -4.87
CA GLY A 59 -3.91 -6.96 -4.77
C GLY A 59 -5.31 -7.16 -4.17
N GLU A 60 -6.07 -6.10 -3.86
CA GLU A 60 -7.50 -6.23 -3.58
C GLU A 60 -8.23 -6.78 -4.80
N LEU A 61 -9.14 -7.73 -4.57
CA LEU A 61 -9.94 -8.32 -5.62
C LEU A 61 -11.32 -7.64 -5.67
N LEU A 62 -11.77 -7.37 -6.88
CA LEU A 62 -13.11 -6.87 -7.18
C LEU A 62 -13.75 -7.72 -8.26
N GLU A 63 -14.97 -8.20 -8.04
CA GLU A 63 -15.74 -8.91 -9.05
C GLU A 63 -16.83 -8.00 -9.60
N VAL A 64 -16.92 -7.91 -10.92
CA VAL A 64 -17.91 -7.08 -11.62
C VAL A 64 -18.55 -7.84 -12.78
N ILE A 65 -19.81 -7.53 -13.08
CA ILE A 65 -20.45 -7.96 -14.32
C ILE A 65 -20.19 -6.87 -15.35
N TRP A 66 -19.37 -7.18 -16.34
CA TRP A 66 -18.78 -6.18 -17.26
C TRP A 66 -19.83 -5.35 -18.02
N GLU A 67 -20.88 -5.99 -18.50
CA GLU A 67 -21.90 -5.35 -19.34
C GLU A 67 -22.79 -4.36 -18.59
N ILE A 68 -22.86 -4.49 -17.28
CA ILE A 68 -23.71 -3.62 -16.44
C ILE A 68 -22.90 -2.69 -15.54
N GLU A 69 -21.57 -2.82 -15.50
CA GLU A 69 -20.72 -1.95 -14.69
C GLU A 69 -20.57 -0.58 -15.36
N PRO A 70 -21.05 0.51 -14.73
CA PRO A 70 -21.04 1.83 -15.33
C PRO A 70 -19.62 2.37 -15.51
N GLY A 71 -19.28 2.78 -16.75
CA GLY A 71 -17.99 3.41 -17.04
C GLY A 71 -16.81 2.44 -17.09
N ALA A 72 -17.08 1.13 -17.10
CA ALA A 72 -16.03 0.14 -17.32
C ALA A 72 -15.47 0.26 -18.74
N GLN A 73 -14.16 0.37 -18.86
CA GLN A 73 -13.48 0.48 -20.15
C GLN A 73 -12.10 -0.20 -20.11
N VAL A 74 -11.71 -0.76 -21.25
CA VAL A 74 -10.36 -1.30 -21.46
C VAL A 74 -9.43 -0.14 -21.79
N ILE A 75 -8.38 0.06 -20.96
CA ILE A 75 -7.40 1.12 -21.15
C ILE A 75 -6.30 0.65 -22.10
N GLU A 76 -5.81 -0.56 -21.87
CA GLU A 76 -4.69 -1.10 -22.62
C GLU A 76 -4.85 -2.60 -22.86
N ARG A 77 -4.47 -3.06 -24.04
CA ARG A 77 -4.30 -4.48 -24.30
C ARG A 77 -2.91 -4.89 -23.84
N ALA A 78 -2.83 -5.81 -22.89
CA ALA A 78 -1.57 -6.42 -22.50
C ALA A 78 -0.99 -7.20 -23.68
N GLY A 79 -0.27 -6.52 -24.57
CA GLY A 79 0.55 -7.14 -25.60
C GLY A 79 1.97 -7.25 -25.09
N LEU A 80 2.65 -8.34 -25.42
CA LEU A 80 4.10 -8.37 -25.24
C LEU A 80 4.70 -7.22 -26.05
N PRO A 81 5.63 -6.44 -25.45
CA PRO A 81 6.31 -5.37 -26.18
C PRO A 81 6.98 -5.95 -27.44
N SER A 82 6.80 -5.28 -28.57
CA SER A 82 7.48 -5.66 -29.81
C SER A 82 8.97 -5.43 -29.62
N ILE A 83 9.78 -6.43 -29.99
CA ILE A 83 11.23 -6.31 -29.97
C ILE A 83 11.62 -5.31 -31.05
N THR A 84 12.04 -4.11 -30.66
CA THR A 84 12.42 -3.02 -31.59
C THR A 84 13.94 -2.94 -31.82
N GLY A 85 14.72 -3.67 -31.04
CA GLY A 85 16.18 -3.68 -31.13
C GLY A 85 16.85 -4.33 -29.93
N LEU A 86 18.15 -4.30 -29.88
CA LEU A 86 18.95 -4.64 -28.71
C LEU A 86 19.36 -3.34 -28.02
N ASP A 87 19.19 -3.28 -26.72
CA ASP A 87 19.66 -2.17 -25.91
C ASP A 87 21.21 -2.15 -25.91
N ASP A 88 21.78 -0.97 -25.73
CA ASP A 88 23.22 -0.86 -25.47
C ASP A 88 23.57 -1.44 -24.08
N SER A 89 24.88 -1.71 -23.90
CA SER A 89 25.36 -2.36 -22.67
C SER A 89 24.99 -1.58 -21.40
N ASP A 90 25.03 -0.26 -21.44
CA ASP A 90 24.80 0.61 -20.28
C ASP A 90 23.31 0.61 -19.91
N THR A 91 22.43 0.66 -20.89
CA THR A 91 20.97 0.56 -20.70
C THR A 91 20.58 -0.81 -20.16
N LEU A 92 21.18 -1.89 -20.70
CA LEU A 92 20.94 -3.25 -20.21
C LEU A 92 21.44 -3.43 -18.76
N GLU A 93 22.63 -2.90 -18.43
CA GLU A 93 23.18 -2.96 -17.08
C GLU A 93 22.29 -2.20 -16.10
N ALA A 94 21.85 -0.99 -16.45
CA ALA A 94 20.90 -0.21 -15.63
C ALA A 94 19.56 -0.94 -15.44
N PHE A 95 19.05 -1.59 -16.50
CA PHE A 95 17.82 -2.40 -16.40
C PHE A 95 18.03 -3.63 -15.50
N LEU A 96 19.12 -4.36 -15.67
CA LEU A 96 19.43 -5.53 -14.83
C LEU A 96 19.61 -5.15 -13.36
N ASP A 97 20.22 -4.01 -13.09
CA ASP A 97 20.33 -3.48 -11.74
C ASP A 97 18.96 -3.08 -11.20
N ALA A 98 18.14 -2.38 -11.96
CA ALA A 98 16.77 -2.06 -11.57
C ALA A 98 15.93 -3.32 -11.28
N VAL A 99 16.07 -4.37 -12.11
CA VAL A 99 15.43 -5.68 -11.87
C VAL A 99 15.98 -6.35 -10.62
N ARG A 100 17.29 -6.34 -10.39
CA ARG A 100 17.89 -6.85 -9.14
C ARG A 100 17.38 -6.11 -7.91
N TRP A 101 17.21 -4.78 -8.00
CA TRP A 101 16.63 -3.96 -6.94
C TRP A 101 15.13 -4.23 -6.72
N GLY A 102 14.39 -4.56 -7.78
CA GLY A 102 12.97 -4.87 -7.75
C GLY A 102 12.62 -6.34 -7.48
N ALA A 103 13.43 -7.26 -8.02
CA ALA A 103 13.22 -8.70 -7.94
C ALA A 103 13.97 -9.31 -6.74
N VAL A 104 13.60 -8.93 -5.52
CA VAL A 104 14.02 -9.70 -4.34
C VAL A 104 13.19 -10.97 -4.33
N THR A 105 13.70 -12.03 -4.91
CA THR A 105 13.09 -13.36 -4.87
C THR A 105 12.92 -13.81 -3.41
N LYS A 106 11.80 -14.44 -3.09
CA LYS A 106 11.43 -14.90 -1.73
C LYS A 106 12.49 -15.78 -1.04
N ALA A 107 13.43 -16.34 -1.76
CA ALA A 107 14.50 -17.20 -1.23
C ALA A 107 15.66 -16.39 -0.62
N ASP A 108 15.96 -15.19 -1.12
CA ASP A 108 17.11 -14.37 -0.69
C ASP A 108 16.72 -13.22 0.27
N HIS A 109 15.44 -13.11 0.61
CA HIS A 109 14.92 -12.02 1.45
C HIS A 109 15.58 -11.89 2.84
N ARG A 110 16.20 -12.95 3.34
CA ARG A 110 16.83 -12.91 4.68
C ARG A 110 18.20 -12.25 4.68
N ASN A 111 18.90 -12.27 3.54
CA ASN A 111 20.30 -11.87 3.48
C ASN A 111 20.54 -10.46 2.89
N PHE A 112 19.53 -9.83 2.32
CA PHE A 112 19.65 -8.51 1.72
C PHE A 112 18.81 -7.47 2.46
N LEU A 113 19.46 -6.46 3.02
CA LEU A 113 18.82 -5.29 3.60
C LEU A 113 18.54 -4.26 2.51
N GLN A 114 17.30 -3.82 2.36
CA GLN A 114 16.90 -2.82 1.37
C GLN A 114 16.85 -1.40 1.93
N ALA A 115 16.39 -1.24 3.17
CA ALA A 115 16.25 0.07 3.80
C ALA A 115 17.54 0.89 3.83
N PRO A 116 18.74 0.32 4.10
CA PRO A 116 19.98 1.08 4.11
C PRO A 116 20.26 1.81 2.79
N PHE A 117 19.94 1.18 1.67
CA PHE A 117 20.19 1.74 0.34
C PHE A 117 19.12 2.73 -0.12
N ARG A 118 17.96 2.73 0.51
CA ARG A 118 16.84 3.64 0.20
C ARG A 118 16.73 4.81 1.17
N SER A 119 17.49 4.78 2.26
CA SER A 119 17.55 5.89 3.21
C SER A 119 18.52 6.97 2.75
N GLY A 120 18.19 8.23 3.05
CA GLY A 120 19.06 9.38 2.80
C GLY A 120 20.03 9.67 3.93
N VAL A 121 20.52 8.63 4.66
CA VAL A 121 21.40 8.77 5.82
C VAL A 121 22.69 7.98 5.65
N SER A 122 23.77 8.51 6.20
CA SER A 122 24.98 7.72 6.47
C SER A 122 24.69 6.78 7.64
N ILE A 123 24.92 5.50 7.44
CA ILE A 123 24.59 4.44 8.39
C ILE A 123 25.87 3.85 8.94
N GLU A 124 25.93 3.69 10.24
CA GLU A 124 27.00 3.00 10.94
C GLU A 124 26.66 1.51 11.15
N ASP A 125 27.65 0.64 11.16
CA ASP A 125 27.44 -0.82 11.22
C ASP A 125 26.57 -1.26 12.39
N PHE A 126 26.73 -0.65 13.57
CA PHE A 126 25.95 -1.00 14.77
C PHE A 126 24.44 -0.68 14.61
N GLN A 127 24.08 0.30 13.77
CA GLN A 127 22.67 0.66 13.51
C GLN A 127 21.94 -0.39 12.66
N LEU A 128 22.69 -1.29 12.04
CA LEU A 128 22.10 -2.40 11.27
C LEU A 128 21.74 -3.61 12.14
N ASP A 129 22.34 -3.77 13.33
CA ASP A 129 22.07 -4.92 14.20
C ASP A 129 20.60 -5.03 14.64
N PRO A 130 19.91 -3.97 15.07
CA PRO A 130 18.49 -4.02 15.37
C PRO A 130 17.62 -4.37 14.14
N LEU A 131 18.02 -3.92 12.96
CA LEU A 131 17.33 -4.21 11.71
C LEU A 131 17.44 -5.70 11.34
N VAL A 132 18.64 -6.29 11.43
CA VAL A 132 18.86 -7.73 11.18
C VAL A 132 18.02 -8.55 12.14
N ARG A 133 18.03 -8.23 13.43
CA ARG A 133 17.20 -8.91 14.44
C ARG A 133 15.72 -8.81 14.13
N ALA A 134 15.24 -7.64 13.69
CA ALA A 134 13.84 -7.43 13.34
C ALA A 134 13.39 -8.34 12.19
N ILE A 135 14.24 -8.58 11.20
CA ILE A 135 13.94 -9.43 10.05
C ILE A 135 13.75 -10.89 10.47
N ASP A 136 14.57 -11.37 11.39
CA ASP A 136 14.54 -12.76 11.86
C ASP A 136 13.37 -13.05 12.80
N MET A 137 12.78 -12.02 13.41
CA MET A 137 11.62 -12.18 14.27
C MET A 137 10.35 -12.42 13.47
N ALA A 138 9.57 -13.42 13.81
CA ALA A 138 8.23 -13.64 13.25
C ALA A 138 7.30 -12.46 13.60
N ARG A 139 7.41 -11.93 14.81
CA ARG A 139 6.78 -10.70 15.28
C ARG A 139 7.87 -9.82 15.89
N VAL A 140 8.04 -8.64 15.32
CA VAL A 140 9.06 -7.69 15.79
C VAL A 140 8.66 -7.14 17.15
N ASN A 141 9.54 -7.33 18.15
CA ASN A 141 9.41 -6.77 19.49
C ASN A 141 10.82 -6.47 20.02
N LEU A 142 11.28 -5.24 19.81
CA LEU A 142 12.64 -4.81 20.08
C LEU A 142 12.63 -3.63 21.04
N LEU A 143 13.61 -3.63 21.95
CA LEU A 143 14.00 -2.47 22.75
C LEU A 143 15.31 -1.92 22.19
N ILE A 144 15.28 -0.70 21.65
CA ILE A 144 16.44 0.05 21.21
C ILE A 144 16.91 0.93 22.38
N ALA A 145 18.01 0.57 23.01
CA ALA A 145 18.48 1.16 24.27
C ALA A 145 19.86 1.82 24.18
N ASP A 146 20.23 2.32 23.01
CA ASP A 146 21.51 2.99 22.78
C ASP A 146 21.62 4.31 23.53
N ASP A 147 22.84 4.80 23.68
CA ASP A 147 23.08 6.10 24.30
C ASP A 147 22.47 7.26 23.50
N VAL A 148 22.33 8.41 24.16
CA VAL A 148 21.79 9.62 23.53
C VAL A 148 22.71 10.07 22.39
N GLY A 149 22.11 10.27 21.21
CA GLY A 149 22.86 10.75 20.03
C GLY A 149 23.32 9.65 19.06
N LEU A 150 23.25 8.38 19.42
CA LEU A 150 23.69 7.26 18.56
C LEU A 150 22.72 6.90 17.43
N GLY A 151 21.59 7.61 17.29
CA GLY A 151 20.73 7.45 16.13
C GLY A 151 19.56 6.47 16.31
N LYS A 152 19.01 6.30 17.52
CA LYS A 152 17.81 5.46 17.75
C LYS A 152 16.66 5.70 16.77
N THR A 153 16.46 6.96 16.35
CA THR A 153 15.45 7.31 15.34
C THR A 153 15.81 6.75 13.96
N ILE A 154 17.12 6.68 13.64
CA ILE A 154 17.61 6.09 12.39
C ILE A 154 17.34 4.60 12.39
N GLU A 155 17.69 3.90 13.46
CA GLU A 155 17.45 2.46 13.61
C GLU A 155 15.97 2.12 13.51
N ALA A 156 15.11 2.87 14.23
CA ALA A 156 13.67 2.71 14.12
C ALA A 156 13.15 2.98 12.70
N GLY A 157 13.67 4.02 12.04
CA GLY A 157 13.32 4.35 10.66
C GLY A 157 13.73 3.27 9.66
N LEU A 158 14.93 2.70 9.81
CA LEU A 158 15.40 1.57 9.01
C LEU A 158 14.50 0.34 9.17
N ILE A 159 14.12 0.01 10.41
CA ILE A 159 13.21 -1.10 10.69
C ILE A 159 11.84 -0.86 10.05
N ILE A 160 11.26 0.33 10.23
CA ILE A 160 9.98 0.71 9.64
C ILE A 160 10.04 0.57 8.11
N GLN A 161 11.05 1.16 7.49
CA GLN A 161 11.21 1.14 6.04
C GLN A 161 11.36 -0.30 5.51
N GLU A 162 12.19 -1.12 6.15
CA GLU A 162 12.38 -2.51 5.76
C GLU A 162 11.11 -3.36 5.91
N MET A 163 10.34 -3.14 7.00
CA MET A 163 9.08 -3.86 7.20
C MET A 163 8.03 -3.47 6.16
N LEU A 164 8.00 -2.21 5.75
CA LEU A 164 7.13 -1.74 4.66
C LEU A 164 7.57 -2.35 3.31
N LEU A 165 8.87 -2.32 2.99
CA LEU A 165 9.43 -2.88 1.75
C LEU A 165 9.20 -4.39 1.63
N ARG A 166 9.25 -5.11 2.75
CA ARG A 166 8.98 -6.56 2.81
C ARG A 166 7.49 -6.88 2.88
N HIS A 167 6.61 -5.90 2.83
CA HIS A 167 5.15 -6.05 3.00
C HIS A 167 4.77 -6.76 4.31
N ARG A 168 5.63 -6.70 5.34
CA ARG A 168 5.36 -7.23 6.67
C ARG A 168 4.57 -6.23 7.54
N ALA A 169 4.63 -4.95 7.20
CA ALA A 169 3.81 -3.89 7.77
C ALA A 169 3.10 -3.13 6.64
N ARG A 170 1.83 -2.81 6.83
CA ARG A 170 1.03 -1.96 5.91
C ARG A 170 0.74 -0.61 6.54
N THR A 171 0.59 -0.59 7.84
CA THR A 171 0.30 0.61 8.62
C THR A 171 1.35 0.78 9.70
N VAL A 172 1.69 2.03 9.99
CA VAL A 172 2.69 2.40 11.00
C VAL A 172 2.11 3.45 11.93
N LEU A 173 2.24 3.23 13.22
CA LEU A 173 1.86 4.19 14.26
C LEU A 173 3.07 4.53 15.12
N ILE A 174 3.49 5.79 15.10
CA ILE A 174 4.51 6.32 16.01
C ILE A 174 3.81 7.00 17.19
N VAL A 175 4.12 6.55 18.39
CA VAL A 175 3.62 7.16 19.64
C VAL A 175 4.79 7.77 20.40
N CYS A 176 4.78 9.09 20.55
CA CYS A 176 5.88 9.82 21.18
C CYS A 176 5.35 10.96 22.07
N PRO A 177 6.20 11.62 22.88
CA PRO A 177 5.83 12.87 23.54
C PRO A 177 5.39 13.93 22.53
N ALA A 178 4.40 14.77 22.91
CA ALA A 178 3.83 15.78 22.01
C ALA A 178 4.90 16.71 21.40
N SER A 179 5.95 17.04 22.15
CA SER A 179 7.07 17.89 21.70
C SER A 179 7.94 17.25 20.62
N LEU A 180 7.87 15.93 20.43
CA LEU A 180 8.69 15.19 19.47
C LEU A 180 7.93 14.80 18.19
N GLN A 181 6.64 15.01 18.13
CA GLN A 181 5.82 14.60 16.98
C GLN A 181 6.32 15.22 15.66
N GLU A 182 6.56 16.53 15.67
CA GLU A 182 7.02 17.23 14.48
C GLU A 182 8.44 16.81 14.07
N LYS A 183 9.32 16.59 15.07
CA LYS A 183 10.66 16.07 14.80
C LYS A 183 10.61 14.70 14.13
N TRP A 184 9.78 13.79 14.64
CA TRP A 184 9.58 12.47 14.03
C TRP A 184 9.05 12.59 12.60
N ARG A 185 8.07 13.45 12.36
CA ARG A 185 7.49 13.66 11.04
C ARG A 185 8.53 14.12 10.02
N VAL A 186 9.33 15.12 10.41
CA VAL A 186 10.40 15.68 9.55
C VAL A 186 11.49 14.64 9.30
N GLU A 187 11.98 13.96 10.34
CA GLU A 187 13.04 12.95 10.19
C GLU A 187 12.59 11.77 9.32
N MET A 188 11.37 11.29 9.46
CA MET A 188 10.84 10.21 8.63
C MET A 188 10.71 10.63 7.16
N LEU A 189 10.29 11.86 6.90
CA LEU A 189 10.19 12.38 5.55
C LEU A 189 11.56 12.60 4.91
N GLU A 190 12.47 13.33 5.59
CA GLU A 190 13.76 13.72 5.03
C GLU A 190 14.73 12.55 4.87
N LYS A 191 14.75 11.63 5.84
CA LYS A 191 15.72 10.54 5.89
C LYS A 191 15.25 9.27 5.20
N PHE A 192 13.94 9.01 5.20
CA PHE A 192 13.37 7.75 4.71
C PHE A 192 12.33 7.93 3.61
N GLY A 193 11.98 9.17 3.24
CA GLY A 193 10.93 9.44 2.27
C GLY A 193 9.53 8.99 2.73
N LEU A 194 9.33 8.81 4.04
CA LEU A 194 8.09 8.34 4.61
C LEU A 194 7.27 9.51 5.15
N GLU A 195 6.17 9.79 4.49
CA GLU A 195 5.22 10.82 4.92
C GLU A 195 4.31 10.30 6.02
N PHE A 196 4.22 11.02 7.14
CA PHE A 196 3.38 10.71 8.28
C PHE A 196 2.38 11.82 8.56
N GLN A 197 1.16 11.44 8.92
CA GLN A 197 0.13 12.37 9.40
C GLN A 197 0.13 12.43 10.93
N ILE A 198 0.27 13.64 11.48
CA ILE A 198 0.11 13.85 12.93
C ILE A 198 -1.38 13.82 13.28
N VAL A 199 -1.73 12.98 14.24
CA VAL A 199 -3.08 12.86 14.81
C VAL A 199 -3.13 13.65 16.12
N ASP A 200 -3.71 14.82 16.02
CA ASP A 200 -3.98 15.71 17.14
C ASP A 200 -5.48 16.15 17.17
N THR A 201 -5.85 16.92 18.14
CA THR A 201 -7.24 17.41 18.27
C THR A 201 -7.69 18.26 17.07
N ALA A 202 -6.77 19.03 16.48
CA ALA A 202 -7.08 19.88 15.32
C ALA A 202 -7.31 19.01 14.07
N TYR A 203 -6.46 18.01 13.86
CA TYR A 203 -6.63 17.04 12.79
C TYR A 203 -7.97 16.30 12.88
N ILE A 204 -8.34 15.81 14.07
CA ILE A 204 -9.59 15.08 14.27
C ILE A 204 -10.80 15.94 13.96
N LYS A 205 -10.80 17.20 14.41
CA LYS A 205 -11.87 18.15 14.11
C LYS A 205 -12.00 18.38 12.59
N ARG A 206 -10.88 18.49 11.88
CA ARG A 206 -10.87 18.62 10.42
C ARG A 206 -11.37 17.33 9.75
N LEU A 207 -10.85 16.17 10.13
CA LEU A 207 -11.22 14.87 9.60
C LEU A 207 -12.75 14.63 9.72
N ARG A 208 -13.33 14.91 10.90
CA ARG A 208 -14.76 14.76 11.13
C ARG A 208 -15.61 15.74 10.34
N ARG A 209 -15.09 16.92 10.07
CA ARG A 209 -15.76 17.91 9.22
C ARG A 209 -15.77 17.48 7.76
N GLU A 210 -14.69 16.86 7.29
CA GLU A 210 -14.50 16.43 5.89
C GLU A 210 -15.16 15.09 5.60
N ARG A 211 -15.04 14.13 6.53
CA ARG A 211 -15.46 12.72 6.31
C ARG A 211 -16.64 12.28 7.17
N GLY A 212 -17.17 13.18 7.98
CA GLY A 212 -18.30 12.90 8.90
C GLY A 212 -17.87 12.56 10.33
N ILE A 213 -18.84 12.60 11.25
CA ILE A 213 -18.59 12.44 12.70
C ILE A 213 -18.08 11.06 13.12
N HIS A 214 -18.30 10.05 12.28
CA HIS A 214 -17.87 8.66 12.51
C HIS A 214 -16.49 8.35 11.92
N ALA A 215 -15.84 9.34 11.28
CA ALA A 215 -14.51 9.12 10.73
C ALA A 215 -13.51 8.75 11.84
N ASN A 216 -12.84 7.60 11.65
CA ASN A 216 -11.86 7.09 12.60
C ASN A 216 -10.47 7.62 12.24
N PRO A 217 -9.78 8.32 13.15
CA PRO A 217 -8.44 8.85 12.86
C PRO A 217 -7.38 7.77 12.60
N TRP A 218 -7.53 6.58 13.17
CA TRP A 218 -6.56 5.50 13.05
C TRP A 218 -6.58 4.78 11.69
N THR A 219 -7.65 4.95 10.93
CA THR A 219 -7.78 4.43 9.55
C THR A 219 -7.69 5.52 8.49
N SER A 220 -7.41 6.75 8.91
CA SER A 220 -7.41 7.91 8.01
C SER A 220 -6.21 7.94 7.06
N HIS A 221 -5.07 7.43 7.51
CA HIS A 221 -3.82 7.34 6.75
C HIS A 221 -3.04 6.09 7.16
N PRO A 222 -2.21 5.55 6.26
CA PRO A 222 -1.42 4.36 6.55
C PRO A 222 -0.27 4.62 7.53
N ARG A 223 0.21 5.86 7.66
CA ARG A 223 1.32 6.24 8.54
C ARG A 223 0.91 7.40 9.43
N LEU A 224 0.90 7.15 10.73
CA LEU A 224 0.39 8.08 11.73
C LEU A 224 1.42 8.34 12.84
N ILE A 225 1.42 9.58 13.34
CA ILE A 225 2.14 9.97 14.55
C ILE A 225 1.13 10.55 15.54
N THR A 226 1.23 10.15 16.80
CA THR A 226 0.36 10.70 17.84
C THR A 226 1.11 10.91 19.15
N SER A 227 0.57 11.76 20.02
CA SER A 227 1.10 11.90 21.37
C SER A 227 0.65 10.77 22.28
N MET A 228 1.50 10.42 23.26
CA MET A 228 1.16 9.44 24.29
C MET A 228 -0.10 9.87 25.07
N ASP A 229 -0.24 11.16 25.34
CA ASP A 229 -1.38 11.68 26.11
C ASP A 229 -2.69 11.56 25.33
N TRP A 230 -2.65 11.86 24.02
CA TRP A 230 -3.84 11.69 23.18
C TRP A 230 -4.18 10.21 22.97
N ALA A 231 -3.18 9.35 22.71
CA ALA A 231 -3.41 7.92 22.56
C ALA A 231 -4.07 7.27 23.78
N LYS A 232 -3.73 7.75 24.99
CA LYS A 232 -4.31 7.30 26.28
C LYS A 232 -5.65 7.95 26.58
N SER A 233 -6.07 8.99 25.88
CA SER A 233 -7.35 9.65 26.11
C SER A 233 -8.53 8.70 25.91
N GLY A 234 -9.65 8.98 26.56
CA GLY A 234 -10.86 8.15 26.40
C GLY A 234 -11.37 8.10 24.96
N GLU A 235 -11.13 9.14 24.18
CA GLU A 235 -11.47 9.21 22.76
C GLU A 235 -10.49 8.41 21.90
N GLY A 236 -9.19 8.58 22.13
CA GLY A 236 -8.13 7.83 21.44
C GLY A 236 -8.29 6.32 21.63
N LEU A 237 -8.50 5.87 22.87
CA LEU A 237 -8.70 4.46 23.19
C LEU A 237 -9.98 3.87 22.60
N ARG A 238 -11.10 4.60 22.61
CA ARG A 238 -12.36 4.11 22.01
C ARG A 238 -12.21 3.92 20.50
N SER A 239 -11.74 4.93 19.80
CA SER A 239 -11.56 4.87 18.35
C SER A 239 -10.51 3.83 17.93
N MET A 240 -9.50 3.56 18.77
CA MET A 240 -8.52 2.50 18.52
C MET A 240 -9.15 1.10 18.67
N ARG A 241 -10.01 0.89 19.67
CA ARG A 241 -10.71 -0.40 19.85
C ARG A 241 -11.61 -0.77 18.68
N ASP A 242 -12.17 0.23 18.02
CA ASP A 242 -13.04 0.00 16.85
C ASP A 242 -12.28 -0.51 15.63
N VAL A 243 -10.95 -0.37 15.62
CA VAL A 243 -10.07 -0.75 14.50
C VAL A 243 -9.24 -1.99 14.81
N LEU A 244 -8.93 -2.21 16.09
CA LEU A 244 -8.14 -3.38 16.48
C LEU A 244 -8.97 -4.65 16.36
N PRO A 245 -8.42 -5.71 15.74
CA PRO A 245 -9.10 -7.00 15.66
C PRO A 245 -9.34 -7.57 17.05
N LEU A 246 -10.47 -8.25 17.20
CA LEU A 246 -10.89 -8.85 18.47
C LEU A 246 -9.99 -10.01 18.94
N LYS A 247 -9.21 -10.60 18.02
CA LYS A 247 -8.29 -11.69 18.31
C LYS A 247 -6.83 -11.26 18.16
N PRO A 248 -5.96 -11.58 19.13
CA PRO A 248 -4.54 -11.25 19.06
C PRO A 248 -3.81 -11.85 17.84
N SER A 249 -4.29 -12.97 17.30
CA SER A 249 -3.73 -13.63 16.11
C SER A 249 -3.97 -12.85 14.81
N GLU A 250 -4.94 -11.97 14.79
CA GLU A 250 -5.32 -11.15 13.65
C GLU A 250 -4.79 -9.70 13.79
N SER A 251 -4.08 -9.41 14.89
CA SER A 251 -3.53 -8.07 15.13
C SER A 251 -2.49 -7.74 14.08
N PRO A 252 -2.62 -6.59 13.39
CA PRO A 252 -1.54 -6.06 12.58
C PRO A 252 -0.31 -5.86 13.47
N GLN A 253 0.88 -6.03 12.89
CA GLN A 253 2.10 -5.69 13.61
C GLN A 253 2.11 -4.18 13.83
N ILE A 254 1.93 -3.75 15.07
CA ILE A 254 2.14 -2.36 15.49
C ILE A 254 3.63 -2.26 15.80
N ILE A 255 4.34 -1.52 14.98
CA ILE A 255 5.74 -1.16 15.19
C ILE A 255 5.78 0.19 15.88
#